data_996d0bd64d4a1e2c03997b5d0618b74e
#
_entry.id   996d0bd64d4a1e2c03997b5d0618b74e
#
_cell.length_a   1.000
_cell.length_b   1.000
_cell.length_c   1.000
_cell.angle_alpha   90.00
_cell.angle_beta   90.00
_cell.angle_gamma   90.00
#
_symmetry.space_group_name_H-M   'P 1'
#
loop_
_entity.id
_entity.type
_entity.pdbx_description
1 polymer ?
#
loop_
_entity_poly.entity_id
_entity_poly.type
_entity_poly.pdbx_seq_one_letter_code
_entity_poly.pdbx_strand_id
1 'polypeptide(L)'
;VTDAGYRLYGEKDMERLSQILFFRELDFPLSQIKEMLDSPSFDRNEALRAQHELLKKKKERLERLIALTERRMEGEKEMSFQEFDSSEIERCKEKYAEEAKERWGHTQAWQESKKRTDGYSNGEWEAVMKESDSIMQAFAQSRELAPESEEVQALVAKWQDFISARYYTCTDEILEGLGQMYTADERFTENIDRFGEGTAEQMSKAIACYVSRRKNNG
;
A
#
# COMPACT_ATOMS: atom_id res chain seq x y z
N VAL A 1 22.43 -14.79 9.30
CA VAL A 1 22.96 -16.16 9.39
C VAL A 1 23.94 -16.17 10.55
N THR A 2 23.83 -17.15 11.45
CA THR A 2 24.81 -17.33 12.53
C THR A 2 26.14 -17.86 11.96
N ASP A 3 27.22 -17.76 12.73
CA ASP A 3 28.53 -18.34 12.36
C ASP A 3 28.46 -19.87 12.10
N ALA A 4 27.43 -20.55 12.66
CA ALA A 4 27.12 -21.95 12.43
C ALA A 4 26.22 -22.20 11.20
N GLY A 5 25.93 -21.17 10.36
CA GLY A 5 25.14 -21.31 9.14
C GLY A 5 23.62 -21.32 9.30
N TYR A 6 23.08 -21.11 10.50
CA TYR A 6 21.64 -21.06 10.74
C TYR A 6 21.05 -19.70 10.33
N ARG A 7 19.90 -19.73 9.67
CA ARG A 7 19.12 -18.51 9.37
C ARG A 7 18.33 -18.11 10.61
N LEU A 8 18.52 -16.88 11.05
CA LEU A 8 17.69 -16.26 12.09
C LEU A 8 16.63 -15.41 11.41
N TYR A 9 15.39 -15.56 11.88
CA TYR A 9 14.23 -14.80 11.40
C TYR A 9 13.75 -13.92 12.54
N GLY A 10 13.68 -12.62 12.29
CA GLY A 10 13.14 -11.63 13.22
C GLY A 10 11.64 -11.44 13.07
N GLU A 11 11.07 -10.55 13.88
CA GLU A 11 9.63 -10.24 13.87
C GLU A 11 9.15 -9.77 12.49
N LYS A 12 9.94 -8.95 11.80
CA LYS A 12 9.63 -8.48 10.43
C LYS A 12 9.62 -9.60 9.40
N ASP A 13 10.52 -10.57 9.53
CA ASP A 13 10.52 -11.74 8.64
C ASP A 13 9.26 -12.56 8.85
N MET A 14 8.79 -12.66 10.09
CA MET A 14 7.53 -13.33 10.45
C MET A 14 6.32 -12.56 9.92
N GLU A 15 6.32 -11.24 10.00
CA GLU A 15 5.28 -10.40 9.41
C GLU A 15 5.22 -10.53 7.88
N ARG A 16 6.38 -10.47 7.22
CA ARG A 16 6.48 -10.68 5.77
C ARG A 16 6.02 -12.08 5.37
N LEU A 17 6.42 -13.11 6.12
CA LEU A 17 5.96 -14.48 5.91
C LEU A 17 4.44 -14.57 6.06
N SER A 18 3.85 -13.91 7.06
CA SER A 18 2.40 -13.86 7.25
C SER A 18 1.69 -13.28 6.02
N GLN A 19 2.19 -12.19 5.44
CA GLN A 19 1.63 -11.61 4.20
C GLN A 19 1.75 -12.58 3.02
N ILE A 20 2.89 -13.23 2.87
CA ILE A 20 3.07 -14.27 1.83
C ILE A 20 2.03 -15.37 1.97
N LEU A 21 1.82 -15.87 3.19
CA LEU A 21 0.87 -16.94 3.46
C LEU A 21 -0.58 -16.52 3.19
N PHE A 22 -0.98 -15.31 3.55
CA PHE A 22 -2.31 -14.78 3.22
C PHE A 22 -2.54 -14.71 1.71
N PHE A 23 -1.58 -14.18 0.95
CA PHE A 23 -1.70 -14.15 -0.51
C PHE A 23 -1.69 -15.56 -1.11
N ARG A 24 -0.90 -16.49 -0.55
CA ARG A 24 -0.89 -17.89 -0.98
C ARG A 24 -2.22 -18.59 -0.73
N GLU A 25 -2.88 -18.31 0.41
CA GLU A 25 -4.22 -18.82 0.71
C GLU A 25 -5.27 -18.33 -0.29
N LEU A 26 -5.03 -17.18 -0.93
CA LEU A 26 -5.84 -16.60 -1.99
C LEU A 26 -5.38 -17.04 -3.40
N ASP A 27 -4.50 -18.03 -3.48
CA ASP A 27 -3.99 -18.63 -4.73
C ASP A 27 -3.18 -17.66 -5.61
N PHE A 28 -2.57 -16.61 -5.04
CA PHE A 28 -1.65 -15.75 -5.77
C PHE A 28 -0.33 -16.49 -6.06
N PRO A 29 0.24 -16.40 -7.29
CA PRO A 29 1.54 -16.96 -7.59
C PRO A 29 2.66 -16.22 -6.86
N LEU A 30 3.73 -16.94 -6.47
CA LEU A 30 4.83 -16.37 -5.69
C LEU A 30 5.53 -15.20 -6.38
N SER A 31 5.61 -15.21 -7.72
CA SER A 31 6.15 -14.08 -8.51
C SER A 31 5.36 -12.81 -8.28
N GLN A 32 4.04 -12.90 -8.34
CA GLN A 32 3.14 -11.78 -8.14
C GLN A 32 3.15 -11.30 -6.67
N ILE A 33 3.19 -12.23 -5.72
CA ILE A 33 3.34 -11.90 -4.29
C ILE A 33 4.63 -11.12 -4.05
N LYS A 34 5.73 -11.57 -4.67
CA LYS A 34 7.02 -10.87 -4.57
C LYS A 34 6.91 -9.45 -5.11
N GLU A 35 6.34 -9.28 -6.31
CA GLU A 35 6.15 -7.96 -6.93
C GLU A 35 5.33 -7.02 -6.05
N MET A 36 4.24 -7.50 -5.45
CA MET A 36 3.41 -6.72 -4.54
C MET A 36 4.15 -6.33 -3.26
N LEU A 37 4.79 -7.30 -2.59
CA LEU A 37 5.48 -7.06 -1.31
C LEU A 37 6.79 -6.27 -1.45
N ASP A 38 7.40 -6.26 -2.62
CA ASP A 38 8.60 -5.49 -2.92
C ASP A 38 8.26 -4.10 -3.48
N SER A 39 6.96 -3.80 -3.68
CA SER A 39 6.51 -2.47 -4.10
C SER A 39 6.74 -1.44 -3.00
N PRO A 40 7.37 -0.30 -3.30
CA PRO A 40 7.53 0.79 -2.32
C PRO A 40 6.20 1.37 -1.82
N SER A 41 5.15 1.23 -2.61
CA SER A 41 3.78 1.64 -2.29
C SER A 41 2.97 0.54 -1.58
N PHE A 42 3.60 -0.58 -1.21
CA PHE A 42 2.89 -1.65 -0.51
C PHE A 42 2.38 -1.15 0.84
N ASP A 43 1.07 -1.01 0.94
CA ASP A 43 0.39 -0.75 2.20
C ASP A 43 -0.11 -2.06 2.80
N ARG A 44 0.43 -2.42 3.96
CA ARG A 44 0.06 -3.62 4.68
C ARG A 44 -1.42 -3.63 5.08
N ASN A 45 -1.95 -2.51 5.51
CA ASN A 45 -3.34 -2.43 5.96
C ASN A 45 -4.31 -2.54 4.78
N GLU A 46 -3.98 -1.91 3.66
CA GLU A 46 -4.73 -2.07 2.42
C GLU A 46 -4.69 -3.53 1.94
N ALA A 47 -3.52 -4.14 1.93
CA ALA A 47 -3.37 -5.55 1.59
C ALA A 47 -4.22 -6.46 2.48
N LEU A 48 -4.22 -6.24 3.80
CA LEU A 48 -5.04 -6.98 4.75
C LEU A 48 -6.54 -6.77 4.52
N ARG A 49 -6.98 -5.55 4.20
CA ARG A 49 -8.39 -5.27 3.85
C ARG A 49 -8.81 -6.02 2.57
N ALA A 50 -8.01 -5.93 1.51
CA ALA A 50 -8.27 -6.64 0.26
C ALA A 50 -8.28 -8.16 0.46
N GLN A 51 -7.33 -8.70 1.22
CA GLN A 51 -7.27 -10.11 1.59
C GLN A 51 -8.50 -10.54 2.37
N HIS A 52 -8.95 -9.71 3.33
CA HIS A 52 -10.15 -9.98 4.11
C HIS A 52 -11.40 -10.05 3.24
N GLU A 53 -11.58 -9.12 2.29
CA GLU A 53 -12.72 -9.14 1.37
C GLU A 53 -12.69 -10.37 0.43
N LEU A 54 -11.50 -10.73 -0.08
CA LEU A 54 -11.34 -11.93 -0.89
C LEU A 54 -11.64 -13.21 -0.09
N LEU A 55 -11.19 -13.28 1.18
CA LEU A 55 -11.49 -14.39 2.06
C LEU A 55 -12.99 -14.51 2.39
N LYS A 56 -13.70 -13.38 2.55
CA LYS A 56 -15.17 -13.39 2.70
C LYS A 56 -15.85 -14.02 1.48
N LYS A 57 -15.47 -13.59 0.27
CA LYS A 57 -16.02 -14.15 -0.98
C LYS A 57 -15.69 -15.64 -1.12
N LYS A 58 -14.48 -16.06 -0.75
CA LYS A 58 -14.07 -17.47 -0.73
C LYS A 58 -14.92 -18.27 0.28
N LYS A 59 -15.17 -17.70 1.46
CA LYS A 59 -16.04 -18.30 2.50
C LYS A 59 -17.48 -18.48 1.97
N GLU A 60 -18.09 -17.43 1.43
CA GLU A 60 -19.46 -17.50 0.88
C GLU A 60 -19.58 -18.56 -0.23
N ARG A 61 -18.56 -18.67 -1.09
CA ARG A 61 -18.52 -19.72 -2.11
C ARG A 61 -18.44 -21.11 -1.48
N LEU A 62 -17.58 -21.30 -0.47
CA LEU A 62 -17.46 -22.58 0.24
C LEU A 62 -18.76 -22.96 0.96
N GLU A 63 -19.46 -22.00 1.57
CA GLU A 63 -20.77 -22.23 2.20
C GLU A 63 -21.82 -22.69 1.17
N ARG A 64 -21.84 -22.09 -0.04
CA ARG A 64 -22.71 -22.55 -1.14
C ARG A 64 -22.37 -23.97 -1.58
N LEU A 65 -21.09 -24.33 -1.68
CA LEU A 65 -20.67 -25.68 -2.05
C LEU A 65 -21.02 -26.70 -0.97
N ILE A 66 -20.87 -26.33 0.31
CA ILE A 66 -21.27 -27.18 1.45
C ILE A 66 -22.80 -27.45 1.36
N ALA A 67 -23.60 -26.39 1.24
CA ALA A 67 -25.04 -26.52 1.11
C ALA A 67 -25.45 -27.37 -0.11
N LEU A 68 -24.75 -27.23 -1.24
CA LEU A 68 -24.97 -28.08 -2.40
C LEU A 68 -24.69 -29.57 -2.08
N THR A 69 -23.59 -29.83 -1.36
CA THR A 69 -23.19 -31.18 -0.96
C THR A 69 -24.23 -31.81 -0.02
N GLU A 70 -24.72 -31.04 0.96
CA GLU A 70 -25.77 -31.47 1.89
C GLU A 70 -27.07 -31.83 1.15
N ARG A 71 -27.56 -30.97 0.25
CA ARG A 71 -28.73 -31.25 -0.59
C ARG A 71 -28.55 -32.53 -1.43
N ARG A 72 -27.32 -32.75 -1.95
CA ARG A 72 -27.02 -33.99 -2.67
C ARG A 72 -27.06 -35.23 -1.80
N MET A 73 -26.58 -35.13 -0.57
CA MET A 73 -26.68 -36.22 0.39
C MET A 73 -28.12 -36.55 0.75
N GLU A 74 -29.03 -35.58 0.73
CA GLU A 74 -30.47 -35.74 0.94
C GLU A 74 -31.22 -36.29 -0.30
N GLY A 75 -30.52 -36.44 -1.43
CA GLY A 75 -31.07 -37.10 -2.63
C GLY A 75 -31.63 -36.13 -3.68
N GLU A 76 -31.34 -34.83 -3.58
CA GLU A 76 -31.70 -33.84 -4.60
C GLU A 76 -30.97 -34.14 -5.92
N LYS A 77 -31.74 -34.24 -7.02
CA LYS A 77 -31.19 -34.60 -8.35
C LYS A 77 -30.92 -33.41 -9.27
N GLU A 78 -31.41 -32.27 -8.91
CA GLU A 78 -31.21 -31.03 -9.71
C GLU A 78 -29.72 -30.65 -9.71
N MET A 79 -29.17 -30.35 -10.90
CA MET A 79 -27.76 -29.96 -11.05
C MET A 79 -27.69 -28.44 -11.31
N SER A 80 -27.22 -27.70 -10.32
CA SER A 80 -26.72 -26.34 -10.49
C SER A 80 -25.18 -26.36 -10.53
N PHE A 81 -24.60 -25.59 -11.43
CA PHE A 81 -23.16 -25.37 -11.51
C PHE A 81 -22.75 -23.97 -11.05
N GLN A 82 -23.71 -23.14 -10.64
CA GLN A 82 -23.46 -21.76 -10.20
C GLN A 82 -22.59 -21.71 -8.93
N GLU A 83 -22.73 -22.68 -8.05
CA GLU A 83 -21.94 -22.80 -6.81
C GLU A 83 -20.44 -23.05 -7.09
N PHE A 84 -20.10 -23.58 -8.28
CA PHE A 84 -18.72 -23.79 -8.71
C PHE A 84 -18.09 -22.56 -9.36
N ASP A 85 -18.88 -21.53 -9.65
CA ASP A 85 -18.38 -20.31 -10.27
C ASP A 85 -17.46 -19.52 -9.33
N SER A 86 -16.22 -19.35 -9.75
CA SER A 86 -15.19 -18.55 -9.06
C SER A 86 -14.90 -17.21 -9.75
N SER A 87 -15.64 -16.90 -10.82
CA SER A 87 -15.36 -15.74 -11.68
C SER A 87 -15.37 -14.40 -10.94
N GLU A 88 -16.17 -14.27 -9.89
CA GLU A 88 -16.19 -13.06 -9.05
C GLU A 88 -14.92 -12.92 -8.21
N ILE A 89 -14.42 -14.03 -7.66
CA ILE A 89 -13.17 -14.05 -6.89
C ILE A 89 -12.01 -13.74 -7.82
N GLU A 90 -11.95 -14.37 -9.00
CA GLU A 90 -10.88 -14.13 -9.98
C GLU A 90 -10.89 -12.68 -10.47
N ARG A 91 -12.06 -12.11 -10.79
CA ARG A 91 -12.18 -10.68 -11.14
C ARG A 91 -11.70 -9.75 -10.03
N CYS A 92 -11.99 -10.05 -8.77
CA CYS A 92 -11.50 -9.24 -7.65
C CYS A 92 -9.98 -9.38 -7.49
N LYS A 93 -9.41 -10.55 -7.72
CA LYS A 93 -7.95 -10.78 -7.72
C LYS A 93 -7.28 -10.02 -8.86
N GLU A 94 -7.80 -10.15 -10.08
CA GLU A 94 -7.28 -9.47 -11.25
C GLU A 94 -7.35 -7.95 -11.07
N LYS A 95 -8.50 -7.44 -10.64
CA LYS A 95 -8.68 -6.01 -10.36
C LYS A 95 -7.66 -5.51 -9.34
N TYR A 96 -7.44 -6.24 -8.25
CA TYR A 96 -6.45 -5.85 -7.24
C TYR A 96 -5.03 -5.87 -7.81
N ALA A 97 -4.68 -6.88 -8.60
CA ALA A 97 -3.37 -6.97 -9.24
C ALA A 97 -3.17 -5.89 -10.33
N GLU A 98 -4.22 -5.59 -11.10
CA GLU A 98 -4.21 -4.55 -12.13
C GLU A 98 -4.14 -3.14 -11.51
N GLU A 99 -4.91 -2.85 -10.48
CA GLU A 99 -4.85 -1.57 -9.78
C GLU A 99 -3.44 -1.28 -9.24
N ALA A 100 -2.80 -2.30 -8.66
CA ALA A 100 -1.41 -2.18 -8.21
C ALA A 100 -0.44 -1.93 -9.37
N LYS A 101 -0.67 -2.56 -10.52
CA LYS A 101 0.16 -2.40 -11.71
C LYS A 101 -0.11 -1.11 -12.47
N GLU A 102 -1.38 -0.74 -12.66
CA GLU A 102 -1.77 0.47 -13.39
C GLU A 102 -1.37 1.76 -12.67
N ARG A 103 -1.55 1.80 -11.36
CA ARG A 103 -1.24 3.00 -10.57
C ARG A 103 0.26 3.29 -10.53
N TRP A 104 1.11 2.28 -10.58
CA TRP A 104 2.55 2.44 -10.33
C TRP A 104 3.49 1.75 -11.33
N GLY A 105 3.00 0.76 -12.09
CA GLY A 105 3.85 -0.11 -12.92
C GLY A 105 4.49 0.55 -14.16
N HIS A 106 3.97 1.69 -14.63
CA HIS A 106 4.41 2.31 -15.90
C HIS A 106 5.10 3.65 -15.74
N THR A 107 5.17 4.21 -14.55
CA THR A 107 5.82 5.50 -14.33
C THR A 107 7.34 5.35 -14.22
N GLN A 108 8.08 6.33 -14.76
CA GLN A 108 9.53 6.40 -14.57
C GLN A 108 9.89 6.43 -13.08
N ALA A 109 9.10 7.11 -12.26
CA ALA A 109 9.22 7.17 -10.80
C ALA A 109 9.13 5.77 -10.17
N TRP A 110 8.22 4.90 -10.61
CA TRP A 110 8.10 3.53 -10.11
C TRP A 110 9.33 2.68 -10.46
N GLN A 111 9.82 2.77 -11.71
CA GLN A 111 11.02 2.03 -12.14
C GLN A 111 12.26 2.49 -11.35
N GLU A 112 12.38 3.80 -11.14
CA GLU A 112 13.47 4.38 -10.35
C GLU A 112 13.38 3.96 -8.88
N SER A 113 12.20 4.00 -8.28
CA SER A 113 11.93 3.55 -6.93
C SER A 113 12.32 2.08 -6.75
N LYS A 114 11.84 1.20 -7.64
CA LYS A 114 12.18 -0.21 -7.62
C LYS A 114 13.69 -0.43 -7.66
N LYS A 115 14.38 0.25 -8.59
CA LYS A 115 15.84 0.14 -8.75
C LYS A 115 16.60 0.59 -7.51
N ARG A 116 16.12 1.62 -6.80
CA ARG A 116 16.77 2.13 -5.58
C ARG A 116 16.51 1.24 -4.37
N THR A 117 15.30 0.70 -4.25
CA THR A 117 14.85 -0.04 -3.07
C THR A 117 15.12 -1.55 -3.14
N ASP A 118 15.35 -2.12 -4.32
CA ASP A 118 15.69 -3.55 -4.50
C ASP A 118 16.96 -3.98 -3.72
N GLY A 119 17.83 -3.03 -3.39
CA GLY A 119 19.05 -3.27 -2.63
C GLY A 119 18.95 -3.02 -1.13
N TYR A 120 17.82 -2.53 -0.62
CA TYR A 120 17.69 -2.16 0.80
C TYR A 120 17.67 -3.37 1.70
N SER A 121 18.57 -3.38 2.69
CA SER A 121 18.55 -4.30 3.83
C SER A 121 17.37 -3.98 4.77
N ASN A 122 17.02 -4.92 5.64
CA ASN A 122 15.98 -4.70 6.66
C ASN A 122 16.30 -3.47 7.56
N GLY A 123 17.57 -3.27 7.89
CA GLY A 123 17.97 -2.11 8.69
C GLY A 123 17.82 -0.78 7.96
N GLU A 124 18.07 -0.76 6.66
CA GLU A 124 17.83 0.43 5.82
C GLU A 124 16.36 0.73 5.68
N TRP A 125 15.50 -0.30 5.51
CA TRP A 125 14.06 -0.13 5.53
C TRP A 125 13.54 0.42 6.86
N GLU A 126 14.08 -0.06 8.00
CA GLU A 126 13.75 0.49 9.31
C GLU A 126 14.08 1.99 9.42
N ALA A 127 15.24 2.37 8.93
CA ALA A 127 15.65 3.77 8.95
C ALA A 127 14.72 4.63 8.07
N VAL A 128 14.37 4.13 6.88
CA VAL A 128 13.45 4.82 5.96
C VAL A 128 12.06 4.99 6.58
N MET A 129 11.51 3.94 7.16
CA MET A 129 10.19 3.99 7.81
C MET A 129 10.19 4.95 9.01
N LYS A 130 11.23 4.89 9.84
CA LYS A 130 11.36 5.79 10.99
C LYS A 130 11.49 7.26 10.59
N GLU A 131 12.22 7.53 9.49
CA GLU A 131 12.35 8.87 8.94
C GLU A 131 11.01 9.37 8.40
N SER A 132 10.28 8.54 7.64
CA SER A 132 8.93 8.82 7.16
C SER A 132 7.97 9.13 8.31
N ASP A 133 7.90 8.25 9.31
CA ASP A 133 7.01 8.42 10.47
C ASP A 133 7.32 9.71 11.23
N SER A 134 8.60 10.08 11.36
CA SER A 134 9.02 11.34 11.99
C SER A 134 8.51 12.57 11.22
N ILE A 135 8.53 12.53 9.89
CA ILE A 135 8.02 13.64 9.06
C ILE A 135 6.49 13.72 9.16
N MET A 136 5.78 12.58 9.09
CA MET A 136 4.33 12.52 9.26
C MET A 136 3.89 13.03 10.63
N GLN A 137 4.63 12.68 11.68
CA GLN A 137 4.36 13.15 13.03
C GLN A 137 4.57 14.67 13.17
N ALA A 138 5.56 15.24 12.48
CA ALA A 138 5.77 16.67 12.44
C ALA A 138 4.61 17.40 11.72
N PHE A 139 4.11 16.86 10.60
CA PHE A 139 2.91 17.38 9.96
C PHE A 139 1.69 17.32 10.89
N ALA A 140 1.48 16.20 11.58
CA ALA A 140 0.39 16.05 12.53
C ALA A 140 0.47 17.07 13.68
N GLN A 141 1.65 17.43 14.14
CA GLN A 141 1.87 18.44 15.17
C GLN A 141 1.65 19.88 14.64
N SER A 142 1.86 20.10 13.36
CA SER A 142 1.70 21.40 12.71
C SER A 142 0.31 21.65 12.10
N ARG A 143 -0.68 20.80 12.40
CA ARG A 143 -2.03 20.87 11.80
C ARG A 143 -2.73 22.22 11.96
N GLU A 144 -2.51 22.85 13.10
CA GLU A 144 -3.13 24.15 13.44
C GLU A 144 -2.39 25.35 12.83
N LEU A 145 -1.23 25.14 12.21
CA LEU A 145 -0.48 26.19 11.56
C LEU A 145 -1.01 26.43 10.13
N ALA A 146 -0.88 27.65 9.65
CA ALA A 146 -1.23 27.99 8.28
C ALA A 146 -0.39 27.14 7.29
N PRO A 147 -1.00 26.52 6.27
CA PRO A 147 -0.28 25.71 5.28
C PRO A 147 0.88 26.46 4.60
N GLU A 148 0.74 27.78 4.46
CA GLU A 148 1.73 28.66 3.86
C GLU A 148 2.84 29.15 4.82
N SER A 149 2.78 28.81 6.10
CA SER A 149 3.80 29.19 7.10
C SER A 149 5.18 28.62 6.74
N GLU A 150 6.24 29.31 7.12
CA GLU A 150 7.62 28.86 6.85
C GLU A 150 7.90 27.48 7.46
N GLU A 151 7.36 27.22 8.64
CA GLU A 151 7.52 25.95 9.34
C GLU A 151 6.88 24.80 8.55
N VAL A 152 5.63 24.93 8.11
CA VAL A 152 4.92 23.92 7.34
C VAL A 152 5.55 23.74 5.95
N GLN A 153 5.98 24.84 5.31
CA GLN A 153 6.65 24.79 4.00
C GLN A 153 8.02 24.10 4.09
N ALA A 154 8.73 24.24 5.21
CA ALA A 154 9.97 23.50 5.46
C ALA A 154 9.71 21.99 5.60
N LEU A 155 8.57 21.57 6.19
CA LEU A 155 8.16 20.18 6.24
C LEU A 155 7.84 19.61 4.86
N VAL A 156 7.21 20.41 3.99
CA VAL A 156 6.96 20.00 2.58
C VAL A 156 8.27 19.79 1.83
N ALA A 157 9.22 20.72 1.96
CA ALA A 157 10.54 20.55 1.36
C ALA A 157 11.24 19.29 1.86
N LYS A 158 11.22 19.05 3.18
CA LYS A 158 11.79 17.85 3.79
C LYS A 158 11.12 16.57 3.30
N TRP A 159 9.81 16.60 3.07
CA TRP A 159 9.08 15.47 2.51
C TRP A 159 9.46 15.19 1.06
N GLN A 160 9.58 16.24 0.22
CA GLN A 160 10.05 16.13 -1.17
C GLN A 160 11.47 15.56 -1.24
N ASP A 161 12.38 16.06 -0.37
CA ASP A 161 13.76 15.60 -0.28
C ASP A 161 13.84 14.14 0.19
N PHE A 162 13.03 13.75 1.17
CA PHE A 162 12.94 12.37 1.64
C PHE A 162 12.52 11.42 0.51
N ILE A 163 11.45 11.75 -0.22
CA ILE A 163 11.01 10.93 -1.36
C ILE A 163 12.12 10.84 -2.40
N SER A 164 12.75 11.98 -2.71
CA SER A 164 13.81 12.06 -3.72
C SER A 164 15.05 11.27 -3.34
N ALA A 165 15.39 11.24 -2.07
CA ALA A 165 16.55 10.50 -1.57
C ALA A 165 16.31 8.99 -1.49
N ARG A 166 15.09 8.56 -1.12
CA ARG A 166 14.78 7.18 -0.78
C ARG A 166 14.14 6.38 -1.90
N TYR A 167 13.32 7.02 -2.75
CA TYR A 167 12.50 6.31 -3.72
C TYR A 167 12.79 6.73 -5.17
N TYR A 168 12.46 7.94 -5.55
CA TYR A 168 12.57 8.45 -6.93
C TYR A 168 12.68 9.97 -6.93
N THR A 169 13.16 10.54 -8.01
CA THR A 169 13.24 12.00 -8.16
C THR A 169 11.83 12.60 -8.11
N CYS A 170 11.51 13.26 -7.00
CA CYS A 170 10.20 13.85 -6.74
C CYS A 170 10.19 15.29 -7.29
N THR A 171 9.75 15.44 -8.54
CA THR A 171 9.56 16.77 -9.14
C THR A 171 8.37 17.48 -8.50
N ASP A 172 8.24 18.79 -8.75
CA ASP A 172 7.11 19.58 -8.22
C ASP A 172 5.76 19.07 -8.76
N GLU A 173 5.72 18.56 -10.00
CA GLU A 173 4.52 17.95 -10.59
C GLU A 173 4.15 16.64 -9.90
N ILE A 174 5.14 15.81 -9.60
CA ILE A 174 4.91 14.56 -8.86
C ILE A 174 4.45 14.87 -7.44
N LEU A 175 5.07 15.82 -6.77
CA LEU A 175 4.70 16.24 -5.42
C LEU A 175 3.26 16.77 -5.38
N GLU A 176 2.86 17.59 -6.36
CA GLU A 176 1.49 18.09 -6.51
C GLU A 176 0.49 16.94 -6.67
N GLY A 177 0.81 15.97 -7.53
CA GLY A 177 -0.01 14.76 -7.71
C GLY A 177 -0.15 13.94 -6.43
N LEU A 178 0.92 13.77 -5.66
CA LEU A 178 0.87 13.12 -4.35
C LEU A 178 -0.03 13.87 -3.37
N GLY A 179 0.09 15.21 -3.29
CA GLY A 179 -0.75 16.03 -2.43
C GLY A 179 -2.25 15.91 -2.75
N GLN A 180 -2.61 15.83 -4.03
CA GLN A 180 -3.99 15.61 -4.47
C GLN A 180 -4.47 14.20 -4.10
N MET A 181 -3.63 13.18 -4.27
CA MET A 181 -3.96 11.80 -3.96
C MET A 181 -4.21 11.57 -2.46
N TYR A 182 -3.53 12.28 -1.56
CA TYR A 182 -3.67 12.13 -0.11
C TYR A 182 -5.08 12.42 0.41
N THR A 183 -5.87 13.23 -0.30
CA THR A 183 -7.25 13.57 0.04
C THR A 183 -8.29 13.00 -0.92
N ALA A 184 -7.90 12.59 -2.12
CA ALA A 184 -8.80 12.03 -3.12
C ALA A 184 -9.06 10.53 -2.94
N ASP A 185 -8.16 9.83 -2.26
CA ASP A 185 -8.27 8.39 -1.98
C ASP A 185 -8.31 8.16 -0.46
N GLU A 186 -9.45 7.70 0.03
CA GLU A 186 -9.73 7.48 1.46
C GLU A 186 -8.67 6.61 2.14
N ARG A 187 -8.08 5.67 1.41
CA ARG A 187 -7.02 4.77 1.93
C ARG A 187 -5.76 5.54 2.30
N PHE A 188 -5.37 6.52 1.47
CA PHE A 188 -4.22 7.38 1.79
C PHE A 188 -4.55 8.34 2.92
N THR A 189 -5.76 8.91 2.93
CA THR A 189 -6.23 9.77 4.01
C THR A 189 -6.16 9.05 5.35
N GLU A 190 -6.74 7.86 5.47
CA GLU A 190 -6.72 7.06 6.70
C GLU A 190 -5.30 6.70 7.15
N ASN A 191 -4.41 6.36 6.22
CA ASN A 191 -3.03 5.99 6.54
C ASN A 191 -2.21 7.17 7.07
N ILE A 192 -2.45 8.37 6.54
CA ILE A 192 -1.79 9.61 7.01
C ILE A 192 -2.43 10.10 8.31
N ASP A 193 -3.75 10.07 8.40
CA ASP A 193 -4.51 10.55 9.55
C ASP A 193 -4.36 9.68 10.80
N ARG A 194 -3.75 8.49 10.68
CA ARG A 194 -3.33 7.69 11.85
C ARG A 194 -2.34 8.45 12.76
N PHE A 195 -1.60 9.42 12.23
CA PHE A 195 -0.69 10.29 13.00
C PHE A 195 -1.42 11.45 13.67
N GLY A 196 -2.64 11.75 13.23
CA GLY A 196 -3.53 12.78 13.74
C GLY A 196 -4.58 13.12 12.69
N GLU A 197 -5.84 13.13 13.06
CA GLU A 197 -6.97 13.47 12.18
C GLU A 197 -6.76 14.84 11.50
N GLY A 198 -6.96 14.91 10.17
CA GLY A 198 -6.74 16.10 9.37
C GLY A 198 -5.31 16.34 8.88
N THR A 199 -4.36 15.41 9.18
CA THR A 199 -2.97 15.51 8.71
C THR A 199 -2.89 15.42 7.19
N ALA A 200 -3.66 14.54 6.55
CA ALA A 200 -3.70 14.41 5.09
C ALA A 200 -4.18 15.70 4.41
N GLU A 201 -5.19 16.33 4.95
CA GLU A 201 -5.71 17.61 4.44
C GLU A 201 -4.69 18.73 4.58
N GLN A 202 -4.02 18.82 5.74
CA GLN A 202 -2.94 19.78 5.97
C GLN A 202 -1.79 19.58 4.99
N MET A 203 -1.34 18.34 4.79
CA MET A 203 -0.29 18.03 3.82
C MET A 203 -0.68 18.41 2.40
N SER A 204 -1.89 18.07 1.98
CA SER A 204 -2.40 18.41 0.64
C SER A 204 -2.40 19.92 0.39
N LYS A 205 -2.94 20.70 1.34
CA LYS A 205 -2.96 22.18 1.26
C LYS A 205 -1.55 22.77 1.25
N ALA A 206 -0.68 22.28 2.11
CA ALA A 206 0.70 22.77 2.21
C ALA A 206 1.50 22.50 0.93
N ILE A 207 1.35 21.30 0.34
CA ILE A 207 1.99 20.95 -0.93
C ILE A 207 1.49 21.85 -2.05
N ALA A 208 0.19 22.11 -2.15
CA ALA A 208 -0.38 23.00 -3.15
C ALA A 208 0.21 24.43 -3.03
N CYS A 209 0.34 24.96 -1.81
CA CYS A 209 0.98 26.25 -1.56
C CYS A 209 2.46 26.26 -1.98
N TYR A 210 3.20 25.19 -1.63
CA TYR A 210 4.62 25.06 -1.94
C TYR A 210 4.88 25.08 -3.44
N VAL A 211 4.16 24.24 -4.18
CA VAL A 211 4.31 24.14 -5.64
C VAL A 211 3.87 25.42 -6.33
N SER A 212 2.76 26.04 -5.91
CA SER A 212 2.30 27.32 -6.46
C SER A 212 3.33 28.45 -6.31
N ARG A 213 3.99 28.55 -5.17
CA ARG A 213 5.05 29.56 -4.94
C ARG A 213 6.24 29.38 -5.88
N ARG A 214 6.63 28.14 -6.12
CA ARG A 214 7.76 27.83 -7.00
C ARG A 214 7.43 28.08 -8.48
N LYS A 215 6.21 27.76 -8.91
CA LYS A 215 5.72 28.08 -10.27
C LYS A 215 5.66 29.59 -10.55
N ASN A 216 5.41 30.41 -9.52
CA ASN A 216 5.31 31.87 -9.67
C ASN A 216 6.68 32.59 -9.56
N ASN A 217 7.72 31.95 -9.07
CA ASN A 217 9.05 32.49 -8.86
C ASN A 217 10.09 31.99 -9.88
N GLY A 218 9.72 31.13 -10.80
CA GLY A 218 10.55 30.60 -11.88
C GLY A 218 10.06 31.02 -13.25
#